data_ed1d87ad134b59e20cda1f42b7ba6ca1
#
_entry.id   ed1d87ad134b59e20cda1f42b7ba6ca1
#
_cell.length_a   1.000
_cell.length_b   1.000
_cell.length_c   1.000
_cell.angle_alpha   90.00
_cell.angle_beta   90.00
_cell.angle_gamma   90.00
#
_symmetry.space_group_name_H-M   'P 1'
#
loop_
_entity.id
_entity.type
_entity.pdbx_description
1 polymer ?
#
loop_
_entity_poly.entity_id
_entity_poly.type
_entity_poly.pdbx_seq_one_letter_code
_entity_poly.pdbx_strand_id
1 'polypeptide(L)'
;MLFLMKSIVIFVFVSLLGFTIAFNCDGEPSSSEGKLLKKLFCYNYDKTERPVKNYSAAVNVTMNVHVQNYDLDERKSTLTAFVWMSTSWKDEYLTWDRMEYGIDKLIIESSEIWTPTIIPFNNYKSTEAACSNHRCEVNQLGMVLCIPPCQYEAFCVSNTANWPFDTQNCSLSLGTWVEDLEKIKINENTNITTNYIKVPHSEWKMISANAKQSLYDNDTYPTVEYTFLLERHIAIYGAILTPGFIMALLNMGILWMSCVSSERLYILCGTCFGHFDYLVYLYWRVPYHGVSVPKLLIFFRDSLLINVAILTFTIMLRHMRLSTGNSNSFFDKLAIKVASTNVGSILLQSERVDIDNKEENDNHVESNADGDTVNLVVEATEVKTAENPKANCTRQAVVVTFLDRILFVCCLLSYILMLFNLLPSEY
;
A
#
# COMPACT_ATOMS: atom_id res chain seq x y z
N MET A 1 -24.36 -44.58 31.72
CA MET A 1 -25.19 -43.49 31.15
C MET A 1 -25.79 -42.56 32.20
N LEU A 2 -26.38 -43.06 33.28
CA LEU A 2 -26.95 -42.22 34.38
C LEU A 2 -25.90 -41.40 35.18
N PHE A 3 -24.68 -41.88 35.33
CA PHE A 3 -23.60 -41.16 36.04
C PHE A 3 -23.04 -40.00 35.24
N LEU A 4 -22.91 -40.12 33.89
CA LEU A 4 -22.51 -39.03 33.01
C LEU A 4 -23.57 -37.91 32.96
N MET A 5 -24.85 -38.24 32.95
CA MET A 5 -25.89 -37.24 32.95
C MET A 5 -25.95 -36.45 34.27
N LYS A 6 -25.71 -37.05 35.41
CA LYS A 6 -25.63 -36.35 36.72
C LYS A 6 -24.42 -35.39 36.77
N SER A 7 -23.25 -35.78 36.22
CA SER A 7 -22.09 -34.89 36.17
C SER A 7 -22.30 -33.69 35.22
N ILE A 8 -22.98 -33.89 34.10
CA ILE A 8 -23.26 -32.81 33.14
C ILE A 8 -24.29 -31.81 33.74
N VAL A 9 -25.31 -32.29 34.43
CA VAL A 9 -26.29 -31.44 35.10
C VAL A 9 -25.66 -30.62 36.23
N ILE A 10 -24.76 -31.17 37.01
CA ILE A 10 -24.01 -30.43 38.04
C ILE A 10 -23.06 -29.41 37.42
N PHE A 11 -22.38 -29.72 36.30
CA PHE A 11 -21.53 -28.79 35.62
C PHE A 11 -22.29 -27.62 34.96
N VAL A 12 -23.49 -27.90 34.42
CA VAL A 12 -24.39 -26.86 33.86
C VAL A 12 -25.00 -26.00 34.98
N PHE A 13 -25.29 -26.55 36.15
CA PHE A 13 -25.78 -25.77 37.28
C PHE A 13 -24.70 -24.90 37.93
N VAL A 14 -23.43 -25.33 37.94
CA VAL A 14 -22.31 -24.56 38.46
C VAL A 14 -21.89 -23.45 37.46
N SER A 15 -22.10 -23.67 36.17
CA SER A 15 -21.82 -22.63 35.14
C SER A 15 -22.97 -21.58 35.02
N LEU A 16 -24.15 -21.86 35.57
CA LEU A 16 -25.27 -20.90 35.61
C LEU A 16 -25.29 -20.02 36.88
N LEU A 17 -24.44 -20.32 37.84
CA LEU A 17 -24.10 -19.43 38.94
C LEU A 17 -23.01 -18.47 38.47
N GLY A 18 -23.32 -17.62 37.49
CA GLY A 18 -22.57 -16.40 37.28
C GLY A 18 -22.64 -15.60 38.57
N PHE A 19 -21.58 -15.68 39.39
CA PHE A 19 -21.37 -14.78 40.51
C PHE A 19 -21.27 -13.35 39.92
N THR A 20 -22.43 -12.70 39.82
CA THR A 20 -22.44 -11.24 39.87
C THR A 20 -21.96 -10.92 41.29
N ILE A 21 -20.74 -10.44 41.42
CA ILE A 21 -20.24 -9.86 42.67
C ILE A 21 -20.99 -8.52 42.81
N ALA A 22 -22.28 -8.59 43.17
CA ALA A 22 -23.02 -7.45 43.63
C ALA A 22 -22.39 -7.00 44.96
N PHE A 23 -22.29 -5.71 45.18
CA PHE A 23 -21.83 -5.15 46.44
C PHE A 23 -22.58 -5.83 47.58
N ASN A 24 -21.82 -6.46 48.49
CA ASN A 24 -22.45 -7.11 49.65
C ASN A 24 -22.89 -6.02 50.63
N CYS A 25 -24.18 -5.69 50.60
CA CYS A 25 -24.78 -4.70 51.50
C CYS A 25 -25.10 -5.24 52.89
N ASP A 26 -24.97 -6.56 53.09
CA ASP A 26 -25.19 -7.24 54.37
C ASP A 26 -23.92 -7.21 55.24
N GLY A 27 -24.03 -6.86 56.50
CA GLY A 27 -22.92 -6.82 57.45
C GLY A 27 -22.36 -5.39 57.67
N GLU A 28 -21.68 -5.21 58.81
CA GLU A 28 -21.00 -3.95 59.14
C GLU A 28 -19.56 -3.96 58.59
N PRO A 29 -19.20 -3.00 57.74
CA PRO A 29 -17.84 -2.91 57.18
C PRO A 29 -16.85 -2.44 58.25
N SER A 30 -15.70 -3.11 58.34
CA SER A 30 -14.66 -2.82 59.33
C SER A 30 -13.76 -1.65 58.93
N SER A 31 -13.65 -1.35 57.64
CA SER A 31 -12.78 -0.28 57.10
C SER A 31 -13.54 1.01 56.78
N SER A 32 -12.88 2.16 56.81
CA SER A 32 -13.46 3.46 56.37
C SER A 32 -13.88 3.40 54.90
N GLU A 33 -13.09 2.73 54.05
CA GLU A 33 -13.42 2.53 52.65
C GLU A 33 -14.71 1.70 52.49
N GLY A 34 -14.86 0.60 53.22
CA GLY A 34 -16.05 -0.23 53.19
C GLY A 34 -17.29 0.53 53.67
N LYS A 35 -17.17 1.39 54.70
CA LYS A 35 -18.27 2.24 55.17
C LYS A 35 -18.70 3.24 54.09
N LEU A 36 -17.73 3.86 53.40
CA LEU A 36 -18.00 4.80 52.32
C LEU A 36 -18.65 4.08 51.12
N LEU A 37 -18.13 2.93 50.71
CA LEU A 37 -18.69 2.13 49.62
C LEU A 37 -20.14 1.72 49.94
N LYS A 38 -20.40 1.26 51.17
CA LYS A 38 -21.75 0.91 51.61
C LYS A 38 -22.70 2.12 51.55
N LYS A 39 -22.26 3.30 51.99
CA LYS A 39 -23.04 4.55 51.91
C LYS A 39 -23.38 4.92 50.48
N LEU A 40 -22.40 4.81 49.55
CA LEU A 40 -22.59 5.22 48.15
C LEU A 40 -23.48 4.24 47.40
N PHE A 41 -23.25 2.94 47.50
CA PHE A 41 -23.85 1.93 46.61
C PHE A 41 -25.05 1.18 47.19
N CYS A 42 -25.21 1.12 48.50
CA CYS A 42 -26.27 0.31 49.07
C CYS A 42 -27.62 1.05 49.28
N TYR A 43 -27.65 2.36 49.17
CA TYR A 43 -28.86 3.12 49.50
C TYR A 43 -29.45 3.92 48.33
N ASN A 44 -28.67 4.54 47.48
CA ASN A 44 -29.20 5.54 46.55
C ASN A 44 -28.52 5.55 45.16
N TYR A 45 -27.58 4.66 44.84
CA TYR A 45 -26.93 4.67 43.56
C TYR A 45 -27.56 3.66 42.59
N ASP A 46 -28.02 4.16 41.44
CA ASP A 46 -28.46 3.31 40.33
C ASP A 46 -27.62 3.58 39.09
N LYS A 47 -26.81 2.58 38.68
CA LYS A 47 -25.95 2.67 37.52
C LYS A 47 -26.72 2.74 36.19
N THR A 48 -28.03 2.51 36.18
CA THR A 48 -28.86 2.62 34.99
C THR A 48 -29.34 4.05 34.73
N GLU A 49 -29.24 4.91 35.76
CA GLU A 49 -29.62 6.32 35.64
C GLU A 49 -28.40 7.20 35.28
N ARG A 50 -28.68 8.25 34.50
CA ARG A 50 -27.63 9.23 34.21
C ARG A 50 -27.19 9.95 35.49
N PRO A 51 -25.89 10.19 35.69
CA PRO A 51 -25.33 10.71 36.94
C PRO A 51 -25.54 12.22 37.14
N VAL A 52 -26.71 12.70 36.88
CA VAL A 52 -27.14 14.11 37.02
C VAL A 52 -28.40 14.23 37.83
N LYS A 53 -28.44 15.14 38.80
CA LYS A 53 -29.61 15.40 39.63
C LYS A 53 -30.73 16.12 38.89
N ASN A 54 -30.37 16.92 37.88
CA ASN A 54 -31.35 17.59 37.03
C ASN A 54 -31.49 16.80 35.72
N TYR A 55 -32.64 16.21 35.46
CA TYR A 55 -32.90 15.41 34.23
C TYR A 55 -32.63 16.17 32.94
N SER A 56 -32.84 17.50 32.91
CA SER A 56 -32.59 18.33 31.73
C SER A 56 -31.08 18.68 31.53
N ALA A 57 -30.22 18.33 32.48
CA ALA A 57 -28.77 18.57 32.33
C ALA A 57 -28.11 17.47 31.51
N ALA A 58 -27.24 17.85 30.62
CA ALA A 58 -26.37 16.90 29.89
C ALA A 58 -25.14 16.52 30.74
N VAL A 59 -24.70 15.27 30.62
CA VAL A 59 -23.43 14.84 31.19
C VAL A 59 -22.28 15.32 30.25
N ASN A 60 -21.37 16.09 30.78
CA ASN A 60 -20.18 16.50 30.03
C ASN A 60 -19.10 15.41 30.14
N VAL A 61 -18.75 14.82 29.02
CA VAL A 61 -17.74 13.75 28.90
C VAL A 61 -16.50 14.28 28.18
N THR A 62 -15.33 14.12 28.77
CA THR A 62 -14.06 14.38 28.10
C THR A 62 -13.46 13.06 27.66
N MET A 63 -13.03 12.97 26.38
CA MET A 63 -12.46 11.78 25.78
C MET A 63 -11.05 12.07 25.28
N ASN A 64 -10.04 11.33 25.76
CA ASN A 64 -8.68 11.42 25.24
C ASN A 64 -8.19 10.04 24.84
N VAL A 65 -7.56 9.97 23.68
CA VAL A 65 -6.99 8.74 23.14
C VAL A 65 -5.47 8.78 23.25
N HIS A 66 -4.90 7.76 23.89
CA HIS A 66 -3.45 7.60 24.04
C HIS A 66 -3.03 6.39 23.23
N VAL A 67 -2.49 6.62 22.02
CA VAL A 67 -2.09 5.57 21.08
C VAL A 67 -0.87 4.83 21.62
N GLN A 68 -1.00 3.50 21.76
CA GLN A 68 0.07 2.60 22.18
C GLN A 68 0.75 1.94 20.98
N ASN A 69 -0.07 1.46 20.05
CA ASN A 69 0.34 0.81 18.83
C ASN A 69 -0.75 0.96 17.77
N TYR A 70 -0.39 0.74 16.52
CA TYR A 70 -1.32 0.75 15.40
C TYR A 70 -0.82 -0.21 14.31
N ASP A 71 -1.74 -0.69 13.51
CA ASP A 71 -1.46 -1.51 12.32
C ASP A 71 -2.47 -1.19 11.23
N LEU A 72 -2.01 -1.15 9.98
CA LEU A 72 -2.85 -0.94 8.82
C LEU A 72 -2.77 -2.15 7.89
N ASP A 73 -3.84 -2.94 7.85
CA ASP A 73 -4.02 -4.02 6.89
C ASP A 73 -4.70 -3.47 5.63
N GLU A 74 -3.92 -3.13 4.64
CA GLU A 74 -4.42 -2.57 3.38
C GLU A 74 -5.28 -3.56 2.60
N ARG A 75 -5.02 -4.87 2.74
CA ARG A 75 -5.79 -5.91 2.04
C ARG A 75 -7.21 -6.02 2.60
N LYS A 76 -7.37 -5.79 3.89
CA LYS A 76 -8.68 -5.76 4.55
C LYS A 76 -9.27 -4.35 4.60
N SER A 77 -8.50 -3.33 4.19
CA SER A 77 -8.86 -1.91 4.35
C SER A 77 -9.22 -1.58 5.80
N THR A 78 -8.37 -2.02 6.75
CA THR A 78 -8.64 -1.93 8.17
C THR A 78 -7.47 -1.32 8.91
N LEU A 79 -7.73 -0.24 9.64
CA LEU A 79 -6.84 0.31 10.66
C LEU A 79 -7.15 -0.36 12.00
N THR A 80 -6.16 -0.99 12.62
CA THR A 80 -6.24 -1.46 14.00
C THR A 80 -5.48 -0.49 14.89
N ALA A 81 -6.16 0.11 15.87
CA ALA A 81 -5.57 1.02 16.83
C ALA A 81 -5.64 0.43 18.25
N PHE A 82 -4.48 0.26 18.88
CA PHE A 82 -4.36 -0.13 20.29
C PHE A 82 -4.14 1.14 21.12
N VAL A 83 -5.11 1.44 21.97
CA VAL A 83 -5.13 2.72 22.68
C VAL A 83 -5.50 2.54 24.15
N TRP A 84 -5.06 3.47 24.99
CA TRP A 84 -5.73 3.73 26.25
C TRP A 84 -6.76 4.82 26.02
N MET A 85 -8.04 4.51 26.29
CA MET A 85 -9.15 5.43 26.16
C MET A 85 -9.39 6.10 27.52
N SER A 86 -8.96 7.34 27.66
CA SER A 86 -9.23 8.12 28.88
C SER A 86 -10.57 8.83 28.74
N THR A 87 -11.53 8.39 29.53
CA THR A 87 -12.85 9.04 29.63
C THR A 87 -13.05 9.63 31.02
N SER A 88 -13.53 10.86 31.11
CA SER A 88 -13.82 11.50 32.40
C SER A 88 -15.13 12.28 32.34
N TRP A 89 -15.88 12.19 33.41
CA TRP A 89 -17.17 12.89 33.62
C TRP A 89 -17.39 13.18 35.09
N LYS A 90 -18.40 13.99 35.39
CA LYS A 90 -18.86 14.24 36.76
C LYS A 90 -20.07 13.39 37.05
N ASP A 91 -20.00 12.58 38.10
CA ASP A 91 -21.11 11.85 38.70
C ASP A 91 -21.55 12.58 39.96
N GLU A 92 -22.78 13.18 39.94
CA GLU A 92 -23.29 13.98 41.04
C GLU A 92 -23.73 13.14 42.24
N TYR A 93 -23.84 11.82 42.09
CA TYR A 93 -24.25 10.89 43.16
C TYR A 93 -23.03 10.31 43.88
N LEU A 94 -21.87 10.25 43.26
CA LEU A 94 -20.64 9.72 43.85
C LEU A 94 -19.82 10.81 44.56
N THR A 95 -20.44 11.49 45.54
CA THR A 95 -19.77 12.58 46.29
C THR A 95 -19.76 12.25 47.78
N TRP A 96 -18.69 12.60 48.48
CA TRP A 96 -18.57 12.39 49.92
C TRP A 96 -17.72 13.48 50.58
N ASP A 97 -17.81 13.57 51.91
CA ASP A 97 -16.98 14.46 52.69
C ASP A 97 -15.67 13.75 53.05
N ARG A 98 -14.55 14.32 52.60
CA ARG A 98 -13.20 13.85 52.94
C ARG A 98 -12.93 13.81 54.42
N MET A 99 -13.44 14.81 55.19
CA MET A 99 -13.19 14.88 56.61
C MET A 99 -13.87 13.76 57.38
N GLU A 100 -14.98 13.27 56.89
CA GLU A 100 -15.75 12.15 57.51
C GLU A 100 -15.07 10.79 57.32
N TYR A 101 -14.52 10.52 56.12
CA TYR A 101 -14.00 9.19 55.74
C TYR A 101 -12.47 9.15 55.68
N GLY A 102 -11.77 10.28 55.56
CA GLY A 102 -10.33 10.32 55.37
C GLY A 102 -9.85 9.87 54.02
N ILE A 103 -10.74 9.80 53.00
CA ILE A 103 -10.50 9.22 51.67
C ILE A 103 -10.68 10.28 50.59
N ASP A 104 -9.65 10.49 49.78
CA ASP A 104 -9.68 11.45 48.67
C ASP A 104 -10.18 10.84 47.35
N LYS A 105 -9.86 9.56 47.12
CA LYS A 105 -10.14 8.84 45.88
C LYS A 105 -10.54 7.40 46.20
N LEU A 106 -11.47 6.88 45.41
CA LEU A 106 -11.89 5.50 45.38
C LEU A 106 -11.57 4.86 44.05
N ILE A 107 -11.22 3.58 44.06
CA ILE A 107 -11.05 2.77 42.85
C ILE A 107 -12.19 1.78 42.77
N ILE A 108 -13.03 1.91 41.74
CA ILE A 108 -14.28 1.17 41.60
C ILE A 108 -14.31 0.44 40.26
N GLU A 109 -14.89 -0.76 40.21
CA GLU A 109 -15.11 -1.46 38.94
C GLU A 109 -16.06 -0.69 38.04
N SER A 110 -15.76 -0.55 36.75
CA SER A 110 -16.58 0.16 35.78
C SER A 110 -17.99 -0.42 35.63
N SER A 111 -18.15 -1.71 35.93
CA SER A 111 -19.44 -2.41 35.91
C SER A 111 -20.39 -2.00 37.04
N GLU A 112 -19.88 -1.36 38.09
CA GLU A 112 -20.66 -0.96 39.28
C GLU A 112 -21.15 0.51 39.21
N ILE A 113 -20.62 1.27 38.25
CA ILE A 113 -20.99 2.68 38.07
C ILE A 113 -21.59 2.91 36.69
N TRP A 114 -22.32 4.02 36.54
CA TRP A 114 -22.75 4.50 35.24
C TRP A 114 -21.49 4.88 34.40
N THR A 115 -21.49 4.43 33.14
CA THR A 115 -20.44 4.78 32.18
C THR A 115 -21.10 5.23 30.87
N PRO A 116 -20.54 6.25 30.17
CA PRO A 116 -21.06 6.65 28.87
C PRO A 116 -20.87 5.52 27.85
N THR A 117 -21.91 5.25 27.04
CA THR A 117 -21.87 4.23 25.98
C THR A 117 -21.17 4.79 24.74
N ILE A 118 -19.86 4.59 24.64
CA ILE A 118 -19.06 5.06 23.51
C ILE A 118 -18.84 3.90 22.55
N ILE A 119 -19.23 4.08 21.29
CA ILE A 119 -19.11 3.08 20.24
C ILE A 119 -18.35 3.64 19.02
N PRO A 120 -17.65 2.79 18.28
CA PRO A 120 -17.05 3.16 16.99
C PRO A 120 -18.10 3.12 15.88
N PHE A 121 -18.25 4.25 15.15
CA PHE A 121 -19.21 4.38 14.04
C PHE A 121 -18.73 3.75 12.75
N ASN A 122 -17.41 3.68 12.53
CA ASN A 122 -16.78 3.09 11.35
C ASN A 122 -16.05 1.78 11.69
N ASN A 123 -16.61 0.97 12.58
CA ASN A 123 -16.02 -0.29 13.01
C ASN A 123 -16.07 -1.36 11.90
N TYR A 124 -14.96 -2.08 11.74
CA TYR A 124 -14.87 -3.23 10.83
C TYR A 124 -15.52 -4.50 11.41
N LYS A 125 -15.38 -4.71 12.73
CA LYS A 125 -16.02 -5.81 13.46
C LYS A 125 -17.11 -5.30 14.39
N SER A 126 -18.32 -5.77 14.20
CA SER A 126 -19.51 -5.29 14.93
C SER A 126 -19.78 -5.96 16.29
N THR A 127 -19.02 -6.99 16.70
CA THR A 127 -19.50 -7.93 17.73
C THR A 127 -18.65 -8.00 19.01
N GLU A 128 -17.52 -7.35 19.08
CA GLU A 128 -16.63 -7.43 20.26
C GLU A 128 -16.56 -6.08 20.99
N ALA A 129 -16.60 -6.12 22.33
CA ALA A 129 -16.34 -4.95 23.14
C ALA A 129 -14.90 -4.46 22.85
N ALA A 130 -14.78 -3.22 22.38
CA ALA A 130 -13.48 -2.64 22.04
C ALA A 130 -12.55 -2.49 23.24
N CYS A 131 -13.10 -2.38 24.45
CA CYS A 131 -12.36 -2.14 25.69
C CYS A 131 -12.56 -3.27 26.69
N SER A 132 -11.50 -3.61 27.43
CA SER A 132 -11.57 -4.60 28.51
C SER A 132 -12.23 -4.04 29.76
N ASN A 133 -12.72 -4.95 30.63
CA ASN A 133 -13.17 -4.56 31.97
C ASN A 133 -12.03 -3.88 32.73
N HIS A 134 -12.35 -2.81 33.46
CA HIS A 134 -11.37 -1.94 34.07
C HIS A 134 -11.91 -1.29 35.34
N ARG A 135 -11.01 -0.68 36.08
CA ARG A 135 -11.35 0.13 37.25
C ARG A 135 -11.28 1.60 36.91
N CYS A 136 -12.18 2.35 37.53
CA CYS A 136 -12.25 3.80 37.42
C CYS A 136 -11.84 4.44 38.75
N GLU A 137 -11.15 5.56 38.67
CA GLU A 137 -10.86 6.40 39.82
C GLU A 137 -12.00 7.41 39.98
N VAL A 138 -12.55 7.50 41.19
CA VAL A 138 -13.57 8.51 41.55
C VAL A 138 -13.01 9.37 42.67
N ASN A 139 -13.06 10.68 42.54
CA ASN A 139 -12.66 11.59 43.58
C ASN A 139 -13.87 12.07 44.46
N GLN A 140 -13.57 12.67 45.61
CA GLN A 140 -14.59 13.15 46.56
C GLN A 140 -15.62 14.15 45.97
N LEU A 141 -15.28 14.82 44.85
CA LEU A 141 -16.14 15.77 44.17
C LEU A 141 -17.03 15.12 43.11
N GLY A 142 -16.94 13.79 42.95
CA GLY A 142 -17.69 13.01 41.97
C GLY A 142 -17.06 13.02 40.57
N MET A 143 -15.81 13.45 40.41
CA MET A 143 -15.13 13.30 39.12
C MET A 143 -14.68 11.86 38.95
N VAL A 144 -15.16 11.22 37.90
CA VAL A 144 -14.83 9.85 37.50
C VAL A 144 -13.82 9.91 36.38
N LEU A 145 -12.79 9.07 36.45
CA LEU A 145 -11.77 8.88 35.42
C LEU A 145 -11.57 7.38 35.16
N CYS A 146 -11.82 6.95 33.91
CA CYS A 146 -11.62 5.59 33.48
C CYS A 146 -10.59 5.58 32.35
N ILE A 147 -9.63 4.62 32.40
CA ILE A 147 -8.57 4.51 31.38
C ILE A 147 -8.40 3.05 30.98
N PRO A 148 -9.39 2.44 30.29
CA PRO A 148 -9.26 1.08 29.80
C PRO A 148 -8.28 0.97 28.62
N PRO A 149 -7.59 -0.18 28.48
CA PRO A 149 -6.99 -0.56 27.23
C PRO A 149 -8.07 -1.00 26.24
N CYS A 150 -8.04 -0.41 25.04
CA CYS A 150 -8.99 -0.66 23.97
C CYS A 150 -8.30 -1.04 22.68
N GLN A 151 -8.95 -1.89 21.88
CA GLN A 151 -8.57 -2.19 20.52
C GLN A 151 -9.74 -1.83 19.59
N TYR A 152 -9.50 -0.90 18.69
CA TYR A 152 -10.46 -0.49 17.68
C TYR A 152 -10.02 -0.97 16.30
N GLU A 153 -10.93 -1.51 15.51
CA GLU A 153 -10.70 -1.89 14.11
C GLU A 153 -11.62 -1.04 13.24
N ALA A 154 -11.08 0.00 12.63
CA ALA A 154 -11.84 0.93 11.82
C ALA A 154 -11.63 0.69 10.32
N PHE A 155 -12.67 0.93 9.51
CA PHE A 155 -12.52 0.97 8.06
C PHE A 155 -11.57 2.09 7.64
N CYS A 156 -10.57 1.74 6.84
CA CYS A 156 -9.66 2.68 6.22
C CYS A 156 -9.42 2.28 4.77
N VAL A 157 -10.07 2.97 3.86
CA VAL A 157 -9.93 2.71 2.42
C VAL A 157 -8.60 3.29 1.95
N SER A 158 -7.68 2.41 1.55
CA SER A 158 -6.34 2.78 1.13
C SER A 158 -6.31 3.36 -0.28
N ASN A 159 -5.57 4.44 -0.48
CA ASN A 159 -5.22 4.95 -1.81
C ASN A 159 -3.83 4.44 -2.21
N THR A 160 -3.78 3.43 -3.06
CA THR A 160 -2.55 2.77 -3.48
C THR A 160 -1.95 3.31 -4.79
N ALA A 161 -2.49 4.42 -5.34
CA ALA A 161 -2.03 4.97 -6.62
C ALA A 161 -0.51 5.19 -6.69
N ASN A 162 0.06 5.73 -5.63
CA ASN A 162 1.49 6.04 -5.55
C ASN A 162 2.31 4.97 -4.82
N TRP A 163 1.74 3.77 -4.60
CA TRP A 163 2.47 2.68 -3.95
C TRP A 163 3.82 2.44 -4.64
N PRO A 164 4.94 2.25 -3.89
CA PRO A 164 5.10 2.18 -2.42
C PRO A 164 5.41 3.53 -1.75
N PHE A 165 5.22 4.66 -2.40
CA PHE A 165 5.47 6.02 -1.91
C PHE A 165 4.16 6.68 -1.44
N ASP A 166 3.27 5.89 -0.87
CA ASP A 166 1.93 6.30 -0.50
C ASP A 166 1.85 6.75 0.96
N THR A 167 0.94 7.69 1.19
CA THR A 167 0.48 8.10 2.51
C THR A 167 -0.99 7.75 2.64
N GLN A 168 -1.38 7.23 3.81
CA GLN A 168 -2.75 6.84 4.09
C GLN A 168 -3.34 7.73 5.17
N ASN A 169 -4.56 8.21 4.95
CA ASN A 169 -5.31 8.99 5.91
C ASN A 169 -6.49 8.15 6.42
N CYS A 170 -6.34 7.61 7.63
CA CYS A 170 -7.34 6.77 8.27
C CYS A 170 -8.03 7.53 9.38
N SER A 171 -9.29 7.26 9.62
CA SER A 171 -10.04 7.82 10.74
C SER A 171 -10.68 6.75 11.61
N LEU A 172 -10.78 7.04 12.91
CA LEU A 172 -11.55 6.32 13.89
C LEU A 172 -12.60 7.27 14.45
N SER A 173 -13.87 7.02 14.19
CA SER A 173 -14.97 7.83 14.66
C SER A 173 -15.62 7.18 15.89
N LEU A 174 -15.52 7.82 17.04
CA LEU A 174 -16.08 7.37 18.32
C LEU A 174 -17.17 8.33 18.78
N GLY A 175 -18.26 7.80 19.30
CA GLY A 175 -19.35 8.64 19.82
C GLY A 175 -20.44 7.85 20.53
N THR A 176 -21.52 8.55 20.88
CA THR A 176 -22.70 7.95 21.51
C THR A 176 -23.78 7.72 20.46
N TRP A 177 -24.49 6.59 20.53
CA TRP A 177 -25.59 6.27 19.62
C TRP A 177 -26.96 6.34 20.28
N VAL A 178 -27.02 6.03 21.57
CA VAL A 178 -28.28 6.00 22.32
C VAL A 178 -28.61 7.36 22.95
N GLU A 179 -27.56 8.05 23.40
CA GLU A 179 -27.66 9.35 24.05
C GLU A 179 -27.34 10.47 23.05
N ASP A 180 -28.32 11.34 22.85
CA ASP A 180 -28.22 12.55 22.02
C ASP A 180 -27.49 13.71 22.74
N LEU A 181 -27.31 14.83 22.04
CA LEU A 181 -26.67 16.04 22.58
C LEU A 181 -27.39 16.65 23.80
N GLU A 182 -28.67 16.37 23.98
CA GLU A 182 -29.41 16.86 25.17
C GLU A 182 -29.03 16.08 26.42
N LYS A 183 -28.55 14.83 26.25
CA LYS A 183 -28.20 13.93 27.34
C LYS A 183 -26.71 13.84 27.62
N ILE A 184 -25.85 13.80 26.53
CA ILE A 184 -24.41 13.74 26.63
C ILE A 184 -23.80 14.79 25.73
N LYS A 185 -22.81 15.52 26.26
CA LYS A 185 -21.96 16.44 25.52
C LYS A 185 -20.52 15.99 25.61
N ILE A 186 -19.88 15.79 24.47
CA ILE A 186 -18.44 15.55 24.43
C ILE A 186 -17.74 16.91 24.51
N ASN A 187 -16.77 17.04 25.42
CA ASN A 187 -16.06 18.29 25.65
C ASN A 187 -15.13 18.61 24.48
N GLU A 188 -15.00 19.89 24.11
CA GLU A 188 -14.09 20.39 23.06
C GLU A 188 -12.60 20.10 23.33
N ASN A 189 -12.22 19.87 24.58
CA ASN A 189 -10.86 19.53 24.99
C ASN A 189 -10.47 18.07 24.76
N THR A 190 -11.18 17.38 23.86
CA THR A 190 -10.78 16.03 23.42
C THR A 190 -9.45 16.07 22.68
N ASN A 191 -8.57 15.13 23.01
CA ASN A 191 -7.23 15.12 22.44
C ASN A 191 -6.77 13.70 22.08
N ILE A 192 -5.76 13.62 21.21
CA ILE A 192 -5.05 12.41 20.88
C ILE A 192 -3.56 12.60 21.18
N THR A 193 -2.94 11.60 21.81
CA THR A 193 -1.50 11.61 22.08
C THR A 193 -0.84 10.35 21.55
N THR A 194 0.33 10.52 20.95
CA THR A 194 1.13 9.46 20.35
C THR A 194 2.44 9.19 21.12
N ASN A 195 2.65 9.90 22.22
CA ASN A 195 3.89 9.82 23.03
C ASN A 195 4.10 8.45 23.69
N TYR A 196 3.09 7.59 23.68
CA TYR A 196 3.15 6.25 24.26
C TYR A 196 3.56 5.18 23.27
N ILE A 197 3.75 5.51 21.99
CA ILE A 197 4.28 4.58 20.98
C ILE A 197 5.76 4.37 21.27
N LYS A 198 6.09 3.21 21.86
CA LYS A 198 7.47 2.89 22.26
C LYS A 198 8.26 2.19 21.16
N VAL A 199 7.57 1.44 20.30
CA VAL A 199 8.19 0.66 19.23
C VAL A 199 7.65 1.21 17.91
N PRO A 200 8.53 1.69 17.00
CA PRO A 200 8.10 2.13 15.69
C PRO A 200 7.53 0.95 14.90
N HIS A 201 6.47 1.18 14.18
CA HIS A 201 5.90 0.15 13.30
C HIS A 201 6.87 -0.14 12.15
N SER A 202 6.97 -1.41 11.73
CA SER A 202 7.96 -1.83 10.72
C SER A 202 7.64 -1.31 9.32
N GLU A 203 6.38 -1.16 8.98
CA GLU A 203 5.91 -0.79 7.64
C GLU A 203 5.40 0.67 7.57
N TRP A 204 4.81 1.18 8.65
CA TRP A 204 4.17 2.48 8.69
C TRP A 204 4.80 3.42 9.71
N LYS A 205 4.97 4.68 9.31
CA LYS A 205 5.36 5.77 10.18
C LYS A 205 4.16 6.69 10.38
N MET A 206 3.76 6.92 11.63
CA MET A 206 2.74 7.91 11.95
C MET A 206 3.34 9.31 11.86
N ILE A 207 2.84 10.12 10.94
CA ILE A 207 3.28 11.51 10.73
C ILE A 207 2.53 12.44 11.68
N SER A 208 1.21 12.29 11.75
CA SER A 208 0.37 13.09 12.63
C SER A 208 -0.87 12.32 13.04
N ALA A 209 -1.40 12.69 14.20
CA ALA A 209 -2.68 12.24 14.66
C ALA A 209 -3.43 13.44 15.23
N ASN A 210 -4.69 13.61 14.82
CA ASN A 210 -5.52 14.73 15.18
C ASN A 210 -6.89 14.25 15.69
N ALA A 211 -7.49 15.01 16.58
CA ALA A 211 -8.86 14.78 17.05
C ALA A 211 -9.72 15.95 16.62
N LYS A 212 -10.87 15.67 16.04
CA LYS A 212 -11.86 16.67 15.66
C LYS A 212 -13.23 16.25 16.13
N GLN A 213 -13.88 17.13 16.87
CA GLN A 213 -15.27 16.93 17.25
C GLN A 213 -16.18 17.11 16.02
N SER A 214 -17.16 16.25 15.89
CA SER A 214 -18.16 16.28 14.84
C SER A 214 -19.51 15.83 15.40
N LEU A 215 -20.54 15.99 14.61
CA LEU A 215 -21.89 15.51 14.92
C LEU A 215 -22.30 14.53 13.82
N TYR A 216 -22.97 13.48 14.21
CA TYR A 216 -23.47 12.46 13.30
C TYR A 216 -25.00 12.54 13.20
N ASP A 217 -25.54 12.15 12.05
CA ASP A 217 -26.97 12.07 11.76
C ASP A 217 -27.75 13.37 12.06
N ASN A 218 -27.66 14.34 11.14
CA ASN A 218 -28.33 15.64 11.23
C ASN A 218 -28.09 16.39 12.56
N ASP A 219 -26.82 16.37 12.99
CA ASP A 219 -26.37 17.06 14.20
C ASP A 219 -26.99 16.54 15.53
N THR A 220 -27.38 15.28 15.57
CA THR A 220 -28.03 14.69 16.73
C THR A 220 -27.07 14.05 17.72
N TYR A 221 -26.08 13.28 17.20
CA TYR A 221 -25.20 12.47 18.05
C TYR A 221 -23.78 13.05 18.12
N PRO A 222 -23.25 13.29 19.33
CA PRO A 222 -21.89 13.80 19.48
C PRO A 222 -20.87 12.72 19.16
N THR A 223 -19.93 13.06 18.26
CA THR A 223 -18.84 12.18 17.85
C THR A 223 -17.50 12.90 17.87
N VAL A 224 -16.42 12.12 17.99
CA VAL A 224 -15.05 12.58 17.81
C VAL A 224 -14.40 11.74 16.73
N GLU A 225 -13.89 12.39 15.71
CA GLU A 225 -13.11 11.77 14.67
C GLU A 225 -11.61 11.92 14.98
N TYR A 226 -10.94 10.79 15.18
CA TYR A 226 -9.50 10.69 15.36
C TYR A 226 -8.89 10.31 14.01
N THR A 227 -8.12 11.23 13.41
CA THR A 227 -7.47 11.03 12.11
C THR A 227 -6.01 10.69 12.29
N PHE A 228 -5.53 9.69 11.53
CA PHE A 228 -4.17 9.18 11.56
C PHE A 228 -3.56 9.31 10.17
N LEU A 229 -2.51 10.11 10.02
CA LEU A 229 -1.74 10.22 8.79
C LEU A 229 -0.53 9.28 8.88
N LEU A 230 -0.53 8.24 8.05
CA LEU A 230 0.47 7.19 8.01
C LEU A 230 1.26 7.26 6.72
N GLU A 231 2.59 7.25 6.81
CA GLU A 231 3.53 7.21 5.69
C GLU A 231 4.22 5.85 5.66
N ARG A 232 4.36 5.27 4.47
CA ARG A 232 5.02 3.96 4.30
C ARG A 232 6.54 4.08 4.39
N HIS A 233 7.19 3.13 5.08
CA HIS A 233 8.64 3.01 5.10
C HIS A 233 9.19 2.48 3.77
N ILE A 234 9.91 3.31 3.04
CA ILE A 234 10.37 3.04 1.67
C ILE A 234 11.57 2.09 1.60
N ALA A 235 12.40 2.01 2.65
CA ALA A 235 13.70 1.34 2.61
C ALA A 235 13.66 -0.13 2.13
N ILE A 236 12.64 -0.89 2.51
CA ILE A 236 12.46 -2.30 2.12
C ILE A 236 12.10 -2.43 0.64
N TYR A 237 11.34 -1.46 0.11
CA TYR A 237 10.81 -1.54 -1.26
C TYR A 237 11.85 -1.24 -2.34
N GLY A 238 12.92 -0.52 -2.02
CA GLY A 238 14.03 -0.28 -2.95
C GLY A 238 14.62 -1.59 -3.49
N ALA A 239 14.87 -2.56 -2.63
CA ALA A 239 15.39 -3.87 -3.02
C ALA A 239 14.37 -4.67 -3.86
N ILE A 240 13.08 -4.54 -3.56
CA ILE A 240 12.01 -5.22 -4.31
C ILE A 240 11.87 -4.64 -5.72
N LEU A 241 12.01 -3.33 -5.90
CA LEU A 241 11.81 -2.65 -7.19
C LEU A 241 13.01 -2.79 -8.14
N THR A 242 14.22 -2.95 -7.60
CA THR A 242 15.47 -3.01 -8.36
C THR A 242 15.44 -4.03 -9.52
N PRO A 243 14.97 -5.30 -9.35
CA PRO A 243 14.97 -6.27 -10.44
C PRO A 243 14.12 -5.83 -11.64
N GLY A 244 12.97 -5.21 -11.37
CA GLY A 244 12.08 -4.71 -12.42
C GLY A 244 12.72 -3.58 -13.24
N PHE A 245 13.39 -2.64 -12.59
CA PHE A 245 14.12 -1.57 -13.29
C PHE A 245 15.32 -2.11 -14.07
N ILE A 246 16.04 -3.12 -13.57
CA ILE A 246 17.10 -3.79 -14.30
C ILE A 246 16.56 -4.41 -15.59
N MET A 247 15.42 -5.09 -15.54
CA MET A 247 14.80 -5.66 -16.74
C MET A 247 14.38 -4.60 -17.76
N ALA A 248 13.88 -3.44 -17.32
CA ALA A 248 13.58 -2.31 -18.21
C ALA A 248 14.85 -1.76 -18.87
N LEU A 249 15.96 -1.65 -18.14
CA LEU A 249 17.27 -1.24 -18.70
C LEU A 249 17.82 -2.28 -19.69
N LEU A 250 17.67 -3.58 -19.41
CA LEU A 250 18.05 -4.64 -20.33
C LEU A 250 17.27 -4.56 -21.64
N ASN A 251 15.97 -4.26 -21.62
CA ASN A 251 15.17 -4.04 -22.82
C ASN A 251 15.74 -2.95 -23.72
N MET A 252 16.29 -1.88 -23.14
CA MET A 252 16.93 -0.81 -23.88
C MET A 252 18.31 -1.22 -24.42
N GLY A 253 19.11 -1.91 -23.59
CA GLY A 253 20.46 -2.36 -23.96
C GLY A 253 20.46 -3.38 -25.11
N ILE A 254 19.48 -4.27 -25.16
CA ILE A 254 19.33 -5.31 -26.17
C ILE A 254 19.16 -4.71 -27.59
N LEU A 255 18.58 -3.54 -27.73
CA LEU A 255 18.37 -2.88 -29.01
C LEU A 255 19.69 -2.39 -29.68
N TRP A 256 20.82 -2.44 -28.96
CA TRP A 256 22.15 -2.19 -29.52
C TRP A 256 22.82 -3.44 -30.10
N MET A 257 22.28 -4.63 -29.83
CA MET A 257 22.76 -5.87 -30.43
C MET A 257 22.18 -6.05 -31.84
N SER A 258 22.92 -6.72 -32.73
CA SER A 258 22.44 -7.01 -34.07
C SER A 258 21.13 -7.83 -34.04
N CYS A 259 20.15 -7.45 -34.87
CA CYS A 259 18.86 -8.18 -34.97
C CYS A 259 19.01 -9.62 -35.50
N VAL A 260 20.14 -9.97 -36.14
CA VAL A 260 20.41 -11.31 -36.66
C VAL A 260 20.98 -12.22 -35.57
N SER A 261 21.54 -11.66 -34.53
CA SER A 261 22.17 -12.44 -33.44
C SER A 261 21.10 -13.30 -32.71
N SER A 262 21.46 -14.55 -32.43
CA SER A 262 20.62 -15.47 -31.67
C SER A 262 20.57 -15.10 -30.20
N GLU A 263 21.64 -14.54 -29.67
CA GLU A 263 21.78 -14.05 -28.28
C GLU A 263 20.71 -13.01 -27.97
N ARG A 264 20.47 -12.07 -28.90
CA ARG A 264 19.40 -11.06 -28.76
C ARG A 264 18.03 -11.71 -28.54
N LEU A 265 17.65 -12.75 -29.28
CA LEU A 265 16.39 -13.45 -29.12
C LEU A 265 16.31 -14.18 -27.77
N TYR A 266 17.40 -14.85 -27.36
CA TYR A 266 17.42 -15.57 -26.08
C TYR A 266 17.26 -14.61 -24.90
N ILE A 267 17.96 -13.47 -24.93
CA ILE A 267 17.85 -12.47 -23.87
C ILE A 267 16.44 -11.85 -23.85
N LEU A 268 15.85 -11.53 -25.03
CA LEU A 268 14.47 -11.01 -25.11
C LEU A 268 13.44 -11.99 -24.57
N CYS A 269 13.56 -13.28 -24.88
CA CYS A 269 12.70 -14.29 -24.30
C CYS A 269 12.90 -14.40 -22.78
N GLY A 270 14.15 -14.40 -22.32
CA GLY A 270 14.46 -14.43 -20.88
C GLY A 270 13.91 -13.23 -20.12
N THR A 271 14.06 -12.01 -20.67
CA THR A 271 13.50 -10.79 -20.06
C THR A 271 11.97 -10.78 -20.11
N CYS A 272 11.35 -11.36 -21.13
CA CYS A 272 9.88 -11.51 -21.20
C CYS A 272 9.35 -12.40 -20.09
N PHE A 273 9.96 -13.57 -19.85
CA PHE A 273 9.62 -14.44 -18.73
C PHE A 273 9.88 -13.75 -17.38
N GLY A 274 11.04 -13.08 -17.26
CA GLY A 274 11.37 -12.34 -16.05
C GLY A 274 10.35 -11.22 -15.73
N HIS A 275 9.88 -10.47 -16.73
CA HIS A 275 8.81 -9.47 -16.55
C HIS A 275 7.49 -10.12 -16.12
N PHE A 276 7.13 -11.26 -16.70
CA PHE A 276 5.90 -11.97 -16.33
C PHE A 276 5.98 -12.46 -14.89
N ASP A 277 7.07 -13.14 -14.50
CA ASP A 277 7.27 -13.63 -13.14
C ASP A 277 7.30 -12.48 -12.13
N TYR A 278 7.92 -11.36 -12.49
CA TYR A 278 7.97 -10.18 -11.65
C TYR A 278 6.59 -9.53 -11.47
N LEU A 279 5.76 -9.47 -12.52
CA LEU A 279 4.38 -8.99 -12.40
C LEU A 279 3.53 -9.90 -11.51
N VAL A 280 3.70 -11.22 -11.61
CA VAL A 280 3.04 -12.19 -10.71
C VAL A 280 3.50 -11.97 -9.27
N TYR A 281 4.80 -11.77 -9.05
CA TYR A 281 5.34 -11.44 -7.72
C TYR A 281 4.75 -10.14 -7.16
N LEU A 282 4.69 -9.06 -7.96
CA LEU A 282 4.10 -7.79 -7.57
C LEU A 282 2.61 -7.92 -7.26
N TYR A 283 1.86 -8.72 -8.03
CA TYR A 283 0.44 -8.98 -7.77
C TYR A 283 0.19 -9.51 -6.34
N TRP A 284 1.09 -10.36 -5.82
CA TRP A 284 0.99 -10.87 -4.44
C TRP A 284 1.47 -9.89 -3.37
N ARG A 285 2.29 -8.92 -3.73
CA ARG A 285 2.85 -7.93 -2.78
C ARG A 285 2.05 -6.66 -2.69
N VAL A 286 1.49 -6.21 -3.81
CA VAL A 286 0.72 -4.97 -3.88
C VAL A 286 -0.67 -5.19 -3.30
N PRO A 287 -1.17 -4.32 -2.43
CA PRO A 287 -2.55 -4.38 -1.95
C PRO A 287 -3.51 -4.10 -3.12
N TYR A 288 -4.46 -5.02 -3.37
CA TYR A 288 -5.37 -4.94 -4.51
C TYR A 288 -6.77 -4.41 -4.17
N HIS A 289 -7.03 -4.09 -2.90
CA HIS A 289 -8.32 -3.54 -2.45
C HIS A 289 -8.39 -2.01 -2.44
N GLY A 290 -7.37 -1.32 -2.99
CA GLY A 290 -7.36 0.14 -3.10
C GLY A 290 -8.32 0.66 -4.18
N VAL A 291 -8.71 1.93 -4.04
CA VAL A 291 -9.58 2.64 -5.00
C VAL A 291 -8.92 2.79 -6.37
N SER A 292 -7.60 2.76 -6.44
CA SER A 292 -6.82 3.01 -7.65
C SER A 292 -5.73 1.96 -7.85
N VAL A 293 -5.46 1.64 -9.13
CA VAL A 293 -4.37 0.74 -9.50
C VAL A 293 -3.03 1.46 -9.29
N PRO A 294 -2.05 0.85 -8.60
CA PRO A 294 -0.73 1.43 -8.43
C PRO A 294 -0.05 1.76 -9.75
N LYS A 295 0.43 2.99 -9.90
CA LYS A 295 1.16 3.47 -11.09
C LYS A 295 2.36 2.59 -11.43
N LEU A 296 3.01 2.05 -10.41
CA LEU A 296 4.15 1.14 -10.55
C LEU A 296 3.76 -0.18 -11.24
N LEU A 297 2.60 -0.74 -10.93
CA LEU A 297 2.11 -1.96 -11.57
C LEU A 297 1.82 -1.71 -13.06
N ILE A 298 1.26 -0.53 -13.38
CA ILE A 298 1.03 -0.08 -14.75
C ILE A 298 2.37 0.04 -15.49
N PHE A 299 3.38 0.66 -14.87
CA PHE A 299 4.73 0.80 -15.44
C PHE A 299 5.33 -0.57 -15.85
N PHE A 300 5.31 -1.57 -14.97
CA PHE A 300 5.88 -2.88 -15.29
C PHE A 300 5.03 -3.69 -16.27
N ARG A 301 3.70 -3.53 -16.27
CA ARG A 301 2.82 -4.07 -17.31
C ARG A 301 3.20 -3.49 -18.68
N ASP A 302 3.36 -2.19 -18.78
CA ASP A 302 3.68 -1.52 -20.04
C ASP A 302 5.12 -1.84 -20.48
N SER A 303 6.05 -2.01 -19.54
CA SER A 303 7.41 -2.53 -19.82
C SER A 303 7.40 -3.93 -20.42
N LEU A 304 6.52 -4.82 -19.94
CA LEU A 304 6.31 -6.15 -20.55
C LEU A 304 5.77 -6.01 -21.99
N LEU A 305 4.79 -5.13 -22.21
CA LEU A 305 4.24 -4.89 -23.56
C LEU A 305 5.32 -4.35 -24.52
N ILE A 306 6.17 -3.45 -24.06
CA ILE A 306 7.33 -2.97 -24.83
C ILE A 306 8.27 -4.13 -25.14
N ASN A 307 8.58 -5.02 -24.20
CA ASN A 307 9.43 -6.18 -24.43
C ASN A 307 8.85 -7.10 -25.52
N VAL A 308 7.57 -7.40 -25.46
CA VAL A 308 6.89 -8.21 -26.48
C VAL A 308 6.91 -7.51 -27.85
N ALA A 309 6.71 -6.19 -27.90
CA ALA A 309 6.81 -5.40 -29.12
C ALA A 309 8.25 -5.45 -29.71
N ILE A 310 9.28 -5.30 -28.88
CA ILE A 310 10.69 -5.44 -29.31
C ILE A 310 10.95 -6.84 -29.87
N LEU A 311 10.45 -7.88 -29.20
CA LEU A 311 10.61 -9.27 -29.65
C LEU A 311 9.98 -9.50 -31.04
N THR A 312 8.71 -9.10 -31.21
CA THR A 312 8.00 -9.25 -32.49
C THR A 312 8.66 -8.46 -33.60
N PHE A 313 9.08 -7.22 -33.32
CA PHE A 313 9.77 -6.39 -34.30
C PHE A 313 11.16 -6.93 -34.64
N THR A 314 11.89 -7.49 -33.69
CA THR A 314 13.18 -8.15 -33.93
C THR A 314 13.03 -9.36 -34.87
N ILE A 315 12.00 -10.18 -34.68
CA ILE A 315 11.70 -11.32 -35.57
C ILE A 315 11.39 -10.80 -36.99
N MET A 316 10.61 -9.74 -37.11
CA MET A 316 10.26 -9.15 -38.40
C MET A 316 11.50 -8.56 -39.12
N LEU A 317 12.35 -7.81 -38.41
CA LEU A 317 13.60 -7.27 -38.95
C LEU A 317 14.56 -8.38 -39.38
N ARG A 318 14.66 -9.45 -38.58
CA ARG A 318 15.46 -10.64 -38.91
C ARG A 318 14.97 -11.30 -40.22
N HIS A 319 13.65 -11.45 -40.35
CA HIS A 319 13.06 -11.99 -41.59
C HIS A 319 13.35 -11.08 -42.78
N MET A 320 13.19 -9.77 -42.66
CA MET A 320 13.53 -8.80 -43.70
C MET A 320 15.00 -8.85 -44.11
N ARG A 321 15.93 -9.03 -43.15
CA ARG A 321 17.39 -9.11 -43.43
C ARG A 321 17.81 -10.39 -44.16
N LEU A 322 17.10 -11.49 -43.87
CA LEU A 322 17.36 -12.80 -44.47
C LEU A 322 16.64 -13.01 -45.81
N SER A 323 15.67 -12.16 -46.14
CA SER A 323 14.91 -12.25 -47.39
C SER A 323 15.65 -11.61 -48.53
N THR A 324 15.78 -12.28 -49.65
CA THR A 324 16.49 -11.81 -50.88
C THR A 324 15.60 -10.93 -51.76
N GLY A 325 14.47 -10.44 -51.28
CA GLY A 325 13.52 -9.63 -52.05
C GLY A 325 14.00 -8.24 -52.42
N ASN A 326 13.78 -7.81 -53.65
CA ASN A 326 14.13 -6.47 -54.12
C ASN A 326 13.08 -5.47 -53.64
N SER A 327 13.38 -4.70 -52.58
CA SER A 327 12.48 -3.73 -51.95
C SER A 327 12.91 -2.32 -52.36
N ASN A 328 12.19 -1.70 -53.28
CA ASN A 328 12.26 -0.25 -53.54
C ASN A 328 11.30 0.53 -52.66
N SER A 329 11.37 0.33 -51.35
CA SER A 329 10.48 0.95 -50.36
C SER A 329 10.83 2.41 -50.09
N PHE A 330 9.86 3.20 -49.69
CA PHE A 330 10.06 4.57 -49.16
C PHE A 330 11.11 4.59 -48.03
N PHE A 331 11.13 3.58 -47.19
CA PHE A 331 12.10 3.43 -46.09
C PHE A 331 13.53 3.27 -46.59
N ASP A 332 13.77 2.66 -47.77
CA ASP A 332 15.12 2.54 -48.34
C ASP A 332 15.71 3.91 -48.68
N LYS A 333 14.89 4.75 -49.34
CA LYS A 333 15.33 6.12 -49.72
C LYS A 333 15.63 6.97 -48.49
N LEU A 334 14.77 6.83 -47.45
CA LEU A 334 14.92 7.58 -46.20
C LEU A 334 16.18 7.11 -45.44
N ALA A 335 16.38 5.79 -45.31
CA ALA A 335 17.53 5.21 -44.60
C ALA A 335 18.86 5.65 -45.23
N ILE A 336 18.96 5.61 -46.57
CA ILE A 336 20.14 6.04 -47.28
C ILE A 336 20.38 7.54 -47.10
N LYS A 337 19.35 8.36 -47.13
CA LYS A 337 19.46 9.80 -46.89
C LYS A 337 19.89 10.13 -45.45
N VAL A 338 19.42 9.39 -44.46
CA VAL A 338 19.87 9.56 -43.08
C VAL A 338 21.29 9.06 -42.88
N ALA A 339 21.67 7.92 -43.51
CA ALA A 339 23.03 7.40 -43.48
C ALA A 339 24.09 8.37 -44.04
N SER A 340 23.67 9.26 -44.95
CA SER A 340 24.59 10.30 -45.51
C SER A 340 24.80 11.50 -44.58
N THR A 341 24.07 11.60 -43.44
CA THR A 341 24.24 12.67 -42.44
C THR A 341 25.25 12.29 -41.37
N ASN A 342 25.94 13.30 -40.77
CA ASN A 342 26.91 13.05 -39.70
C ASN A 342 26.36 12.28 -38.51
N VAL A 343 25.11 12.56 -38.13
CA VAL A 343 24.41 11.84 -37.03
C VAL A 343 24.05 10.42 -37.46
N GLY A 344 23.57 10.24 -38.69
CA GLY A 344 23.23 8.93 -39.23
C GLY A 344 24.47 8.01 -39.36
N SER A 345 25.65 8.57 -39.75
CA SER A 345 26.88 7.80 -39.83
C SER A 345 27.30 7.24 -38.47
N ILE A 346 27.13 7.99 -37.38
CA ILE A 346 27.45 7.54 -36.02
C ILE A 346 26.48 6.45 -35.56
N LEU A 347 25.19 6.63 -35.80
CA LEU A 347 24.12 5.67 -35.40
C LEU A 347 24.20 4.34 -36.15
N LEU A 348 24.79 4.34 -37.39
CA LEU A 348 24.90 3.16 -38.25
C LEU A 348 26.33 2.60 -38.30
N GLN A 349 27.26 3.13 -37.51
CA GLN A 349 28.72 2.82 -37.56
C GLN A 349 29.01 1.34 -37.22
N SER A 350 28.19 0.67 -36.44
CA SER A 350 28.34 -0.74 -36.08
C SER A 350 28.37 -1.69 -37.28
N GLU A 351 27.70 -1.36 -38.39
CA GLU A 351 27.66 -2.22 -39.57
C GLU A 351 28.78 -1.98 -40.56
N ARG A 352 29.40 -0.79 -40.56
CA ARG A 352 30.57 -0.53 -41.42
C ARG A 352 31.79 -1.35 -41.02
N VAL A 353 32.00 -1.54 -39.72
CA VAL A 353 33.14 -2.35 -39.21
C VAL A 353 32.99 -3.82 -39.63
N ASP A 354 31.78 -4.37 -39.65
CA ASP A 354 31.54 -5.75 -40.08
C ASP A 354 31.69 -5.94 -41.59
N ILE A 355 31.44 -4.90 -42.39
CA ILE A 355 31.59 -4.92 -43.84
C ILE A 355 33.06 -4.82 -44.21
N ASP A 356 33.80 -3.90 -43.63
CA ASP A 356 35.24 -3.71 -43.86
C ASP A 356 36.05 -4.96 -43.44
N ASN A 357 35.71 -5.59 -42.28
CA ASN A 357 36.36 -6.83 -41.84
C ASN A 357 36.03 -8.03 -42.74
N LYS A 358 34.88 -8.05 -43.43
CA LYS A 358 34.52 -9.11 -44.37
C LYS A 358 35.17 -8.95 -45.73
N GLU A 359 35.31 -7.71 -46.21
CA GLU A 359 36.04 -7.42 -47.46
C GLU A 359 37.53 -7.69 -47.30
N GLU A 360 38.16 -7.41 -46.15
CA GLU A 360 39.55 -7.72 -45.85
C GLU A 360 39.81 -9.22 -45.79
N ASN A 361 38.89 -10.03 -45.27
CA ASN A 361 38.98 -11.49 -45.23
C ASN A 361 38.74 -12.13 -46.59
N ASP A 362 37.84 -11.64 -47.44
CA ASP A 362 37.58 -12.15 -48.78
C ASP A 362 38.76 -11.82 -49.71
N ASN A 363 39.40 -10.66 -49.58
CA ASN A 363 40.59 -10.29 -50.33
C ASN A 363 41.83 -11.12 -49.95
N HIS A 364 41.94 -11.63 -48.73
CA HIS A 364 43.00 -12.54 -48.30
C HIS A 364 42.83 -13.97 -48.84
N VAL A 365 41.61 -14.39 -49.20
CA VAL A 365 41.33 -15.71 -49.78
C VAL A 365 41.56 -15.73 -51.29
N GLU A 366 41.36 -14.59 -52.00
CA GLU A 366 41.58 -14.51 -53.46
C GLU A 366 43.08 -14.34 -53.86
N SER A 367 44.00 -14.01 -52.97
CA SER A 367 45.40 -13.79 -53.29
C SER A 367 46.26 -15.06 -53.33
N ASN A 368 45.71 -16.28 -53.13
CA ASN A 368 46.47 -17.55 -53.10
C ASN A 368 46.06 -18.56 -54.19
N ALA A 369 45.41 -18.11 -55.28
CA ALA A 369 45.19 -18.97 -56.46
C ALA A 369 46.10 -18.52 -57.64
N ASP A 370 47.24 -19.19 -57.79
CA ASP A 370 48.18 -19.04 -58.88
C ASP A 370 47.55 -19.45 -60.22
N GLY A 371 47.83 -18.62 -61.19
CA GLY A 371 48.18 -18.82 -62.55
C GLY A 371 47.55 -19.96 -63.38
N ASP A 372 46.74 -19.59 -64.37
CA ASP A 372 46.95 -20.00 -65.70
C ASP A 372 46.17 -19.14 -66.71
N THR A 373 46.85 -18.60 -67.67
CA THR A 373 46.38 -17.76 -68.76
C THR A 373 45.65 -18.58 -69.81
N VAL A 374 44.35 -18.25 -70.08
CA VAL A 374 43.70 -18.53 -71.35
C VAL A 374 42.92 -17.30 -71.83
N ASN A 375 43.47 -16.69 -72.93
CA ASN A 375 42.76 -15.66 -73.68
C ASN A 375 41.48 -16.24 -74.34
N LEU A 376 40.32 -15.72 -74.07
CA LEU A 376 39.15 -15.89 -74.86
C LEU A 376 38.50 -14.51 -75.10
N VAL A 377 38.54 -14.10 -76.36
CA VAL A 377 37.79 -12.97 -76.91
C VAL A 377 36.32 -13.33 -76.86
N VAL A 378 35.53 -12.53 -76.16
CA VAL A 378 34.04 -12.64 -76.20
C VAL A 378 33.43 -11.27 -76.50
N GLU A 379 32.67 -11.29 -77.59
CA GLU A 379 31.85 -10.20 -78.16
C GLU A 379 30.99 -9.48 -77.11
N ALA A 380 30.91 -8.16 -77.26
CA ALA A 380 30.01 -7.28 -76.54
C ALA A 380 28.56 -7.60 -76.88
N THR A 381 27.86 -8.31 -76.00
CA THR A 381 26.40 -8.38 -75.95
C THR A 381 25.91 -7.52 -74.81
N GLU A 382 24.97 -6.64 -75.09
CA GLU A 382 24.28 -5.75 -74.15
C GLU A 382 23.82 -6.52 -72.91
N VAL A 383 24.50 -6.32 -71.80
CA VAL A 383 24.05 -6.82 -70.50
C VAL A 383 23.11 -5.77 -69.88
N LYS A 384 21.81 -6.09 -69.92
CA LYS A 384 20.83 -5.48 -69.01
C LYS A 384 21.41 -5.51 -67.63
N THR A 385 21.47 -4.34 -66.99
CA THR A 385 21.91 -4.11 -65.59
C THR A 385 21.30 -5.08 -64.62
N ALA A 386 21.95 -6.22 -64.40
CA ALA A 386 21.66 -7.04 -63.23
C ALA A 386 22.25 -6.30 -62.01
N GLU A 387 21.36 -5.78 -61.13
CA GLU A 387 21.76 -5.21 -59.86
C GLU A 387 22.62 -6.23 -59.11
N ASN A 388 23.79 -5.80 -58.72
CA ASN A 388 24.81 -6.61 -58.08
C ASN A 388 24.26 -7.15 -56.72
N PRO A 389 24.15 -8.48 -56.54
CA PRO A 389 23.51 -9.06 -55.34
C PRO A 389 24.23 -8.62 -54.03
N LYS A 390 25.52 -8.30 -54.06
CA LYS A 390 26.28 -7.74 -52.92
C LYS A 390 25.77 -6.32 -52.54
N ALA A 391 25.46 -5.45 -53.50
CA ALA A 391 24.95 -4.11 -53.25
C ALA A 391 23.56 -4.12 -52.61
N ASN A 392 22.71 -5.08 -52.98
CA ASN A 392 21.38 -5.23 -52.38
C ASN A 392 21.44 -5.73 -50.93
N CYS A 393 22.34 -6.64 -50.59
CA CYS A 393 22.56 -7.13 -49.23
C CYS A 393 23.01 -6.00 -48.26
N THR A 394 23.93 -5.14 -48.73
CA THR A 394 24.40 -3.98 -47.96
C THR A 394 23.32 -2.94 -47.76
N ARG A 395 22.49 -2.69 -48.78
CA ARG A 395 21.34 -1.76 -48.69
C ARG A 395 20.30 -2.20 -47.69
N GLN A 396 19.93 -3.49 -47.69
CA GLN A 396 18.96 -4.07 -46.73
C GLN A 396 19.50 -4.01 -45.29
N ALA A 397 20.80 -4.21 -45.10
CA ALA A 397 21.45 -4.09 -43.81
C ALA A 397 21.26 -2.69 -43.21
N VAL A 398 21.54 -1.65 -43.99
CA VAL A 398 21.42 -0.25 -43.55
C VAL A 398 19.97 0.08 -43.20
N VAL A 399 18.99 -0.37 -43.99
CA VAL A 399 17.57 -0.13 -43.71
C VAL A 399 17.12 -0.79 -42.42
N VAL A 400 17.50 -2.06 -42.23
CA VAL A 400 17.13 -2.83 -41.03
C VAL A 400 17.73 -2.19 -39.78
N THR A 401 19.00 -1.80 -39.80
CA THR A 401 19.64 -1.10 -38.69
C THR A 401 19.01 0.24 -38.41
N PHE A 402 18.62 0.99 -39.45
CA PHE A 402 17.91 2.27 -39.29
C PHE A 402 16.54 2.09 -38.58
N LEU A 403 15.76 1.08 -38.98
CA LEU A 403 14.48 0.76 -38.34
C LEU A 403 14.67 0.33 -36.89
N ASP A 404 15.73 -0.41 -36.60
CA ASP A 404 16.06 -0.83 -35.23
C ASP A 404 16.42 0.38 -34.33
N ARG A 405 17.14 1.38 -34.88
CA ARG A 405 17.44 2.63 -34.16
C ARG A 405 16.19 3.51 -33.95
N ILE A 406 15.24 3.53 -34.90
CA ILE A 406 13.94 4.18 -34.69
C ILE A 406 13.20 3.51 -33.56
N LEU A 407 13.15 2.18 -33.52
CA LEU A 407 12.53 1.41 -32.44
C LEU A 407 13.15 1.79 -31.09
N PHE A 408 14.50 1.89 -31.02
CA PHE A 408 15.19 2.30 -29.79
C PHE A 408 14.70 3.68 -29.32
N VAL A 409 14.63 4.69 -30.22
CA VAL A 409 14.19 6.04 -29.87
C VAL A 409 12.72 6.02 -29.40
N CYS A 410 11.86 5.29 -30.09
CA CYS A 410 10.46 5.15 -29.69
C CYS A 410 10.31 4.51 -28.29
N CYS A 411 11.04 3.43 -28.03
CA CYS A 411 11.05 2.77 -26.72
C CYS A 411 11.59 3.69 -25.63
N LEU A 412 12.68 4.43 -25.90
CA LEU A 412 13.27 5.38 -24.97
C LEU A 412 12.26 6.48 -24.59
N LEU A 413 11.59 7.07 -25.57
CA LEU A 413 10.56 8.08 -25.33
C LEU A 413 9.38 7.50 -24.52
N SER A 414 8.96 6.27 -24.82
CA SER A 414 7.92 5.58 -24.07
C SER A 414 8.32 5.37 -22.60
N TYR A 415 9.54 4.91 -22.32
CA TYR A 415 10.04 4.76 -20.95
C TYR A 415 10.16 6.10 -20.22
N ILE A 416 10.60 7.16 -20.89
CA ILE A 416 10.65 8.51 -20.30
C ILE A 416 9.23 8.97 -19.90
N LEU A 417 8.24 8.80 -20.77
CA LEU A 417 6.85 9.16 -20.46
C LEU A 417 6.30 8.34 -19.31
N MET A 418 6.59 7.04 -19.28
CA MET A 418 6.17 6.16 -18.18
C MET A 418 6.82 6.56 -16.85
N LEU A 419 8.09 6.97 -16.85
CA LEU A 419 8.79 7.46 -15.65
C LEU A 419 8.19 8.78 -15.16
N PHE A 420 7.83 9.71 -16.06
CA PHE A 420 7.12 10.93 -15.67
C PHE A 420 5.78 10.64 -14.97
N ASN A 421 5.03 9.66 -15.47
CA ASN A 421 3.76 9.25 -14.85
C ASN A 421 3.97 8.57 -13.49
N LEU A 422 5.15 8.00 -13.24
CA LEU A 422 5.49 7.34 -11.96
C LEU A 422 5.80 8.36 -10.86
N LEU A 423 6.24 9.58 -11.22
CA LEU A 423 6.51 10.61 -10.23
C LEU A 423 5.22 10.92 -9.44
N PRO A 424 5.30 11.04 -8.11
CA PRO A 424 4.15 11.45 -7.31
C PRO A 424 3.70 12.85 -7.78
N SER A 425 2.45 12.96 -8.16
CA SER A 425 1.83 14.28 -8.34
C SER A 425 1.72 14.89 -6.95
N GLU A 426 2.45 15.95 -6.68
CA GLU A 426 2.25 16.77 -5.49
C GLU A 426 0.80 17.28 -5.48
N TYR A 427 0.04 16.88 -4.48
CA TYR A 427 -1.24 17.48 -4.09
C TYR A 427 -1.15 17.96 -2.66
#